data_750b9795551c1a2f360f28b2de14ef5a
#
_entry.id   750b9795551c1a2f360f28b2de14ef5a
#
_cell.length_a   1.000
_cell.length_b   1.000
_cell.length_c   1.000
_cell.angle_alpha   90.00
_cell.angle_beta   90.00
_cell.angle_gamma   90.00
#
_symmetry.space_group_name_H-M   'P 1'
#
loop_
_entity.id
_entity.type
_entity.pdbx_description
1 polymer ?
#
loop_
_entity_poly.entity_id
_entity_poly.type
_entity_poly.pdbx_seq_one_letter_code
_entity_poly.pdbx_strand_id
1 'polypeptide(L)'
;DDHANINKMGTFRTYTVKVEGSDITFKNLTIENNAAQLGQAVALHTEGDRLKFINCRILGNQDTIYTGAKFTRLYFKDCYIDGTTDFIFGPSTALFENCMIHSKRNSYVTAASTPKEAKYGYIFKHCKLTAEPGVDKVYLGRPWRPYAYTLFIECELGKHIVPAGWHNWGKQSNEETARYMEYKNTGEGAN
;
A
#
# COMPACT_ATOMS: atom_id res chain seq x y z
N ASP A 1 -19.72 4.09 -6.25
CA ASP A 1 -18.79 3.13 -5.65
C ASP A 1 -18.47 2.01 -6.63
N ASP A 2 -17.52 2.31 -7.50
CA ASP A 2 -17.13 1.42 -8.56
C ASP A 2 -16.18 0.33 -8.07
N HIS A 3 -16.35 -0.88 -8.58
CA HIS A 3 -15.45 -2.01 -8.33
C HIS A 3 -15.22 -2.84 -9.60
N ALA A 4 -14.15 -3.62 -9.64
CA ALA A 4 -13.66 -4.30 -10.85
C ALA A 4 -14.68 -5.24 -11.52
N ASN A 5 -15.65 -5.76 -10.77
CA ASN A 5 -16.65 -6.71 -11.25
C ASN A 5 -17.86 -6.05 -11.94
N ILE A 6 -17.99 -4.72 -11.89
CA ILE A 6 -19.07 -4.00 -12.59
C ILE A 6 -18.76 -3.94 -14.08
N ASN A 7 -19.65 -4.50 -14.92
CA ASN A 7 -19.62 -4.37 -16.37
C ASN A 7 -18.23 -4.52 -17.02
N LYS A 8 -17.39 -5.41 -16.51
CA LYS A 8 -16.00 -5.61 -16.96
C LYS A 8 -15.15 -4.34 -16.84
N MET A 9 -15.44 -3.49 -15.85
CA MET A 9 -14.70 -2.23 -15.61
C MET A 9 -13.20 -2.46 -15.43
N GLY A 10 -12.82 -3.51 -14.70
CA GLY A 10 -11.44 -3.82 -14.34
C GLY A 10 -10.87 -2.85 -13.30
N THR A 11 -9.89 -3.29 -12.53
CA THR A 11 -9.33 -2.58 -11.36
C THR A 11 -8.96 -1.13 -11.64
N PHE A 12 -8.28 -0.88 -12.75
CA PHE A 12 -7.67 0.44 -13.04
C PHE A 12 -8.64 1.53 -13.47
N ARG A 13 -9.92 1.25 -13.55
CA ARG A 13 -10.98 2.21 -13.87
C ARG A 13 -11.93 2.48 -12.70
N THR A 14 -11.69 1.85 -11.55
CA THR A 14 -12.55 1.94 -10.37
C THR A 14 -12.25 3.12 -9.45
N TYR A 15 -11.27 3.94 -9.80
CA TYR A 15 -10.78 5.01 -8.93
C TYR A 15 -11.83 6.07 -8.60
N THR A 16 -11.82 6.51 -7.35
CA THR A 16 -12.55 7.71 -6.96
C THR A 16 -11.82 8.96 -7.42
N VAL A 17 -10.49 8.98 -7.24
CA VAL A 17 -9.62 10.07 -7.71
C VAL A 17 -8.47 9.49 -8.50
N LYS A 18 -8.24 10.03 -9.72
CA LYS A 18 -7.03 9.77 -10.51
C LYS A 18 -6.21 11.04 -10.68
N VAL A 19 -4.92 10.96 -10.45
CA VAL A 19 -3.98 12.10 -10.53
C VAL A 19 -2.93 11.80 -11.60
N GLU A 20 -3.02 12.48 -12.74
CA GLU A 20 -2.09 12.34 -13.88
C GLU A 20 -1.06 13.49 -13.93
N GLY A 21 -1.39 14.65 -13.34
CA GLY A 21 -0.47 15.78 -13.25
C GLY A 21 0.64 15.56 -12.22
N SER A 22 1.75 16.28 -12.37
CA SER A 22 2.89 16.25 -11.46
C SER A 22 2.98 17.51 -10.61
N ASP A 23 3.82 17.48 -9.55
CA ASP A 23 4.07 18.64 -8.66
C ASP A 23 2.83 19.13 -7.91
N ILE A 24 1.92 18.21 -7.55
CA ILE A 24 0.66 18.52 -6.87
C ILE A 24 0.75 18.13 -5.40
N THR A 25 0.19 18.98 -4.55
CA THR A 25 0.05 18.69 -3.12
C THR A 25 -1.43 18.70 -2.72
N PHE A 26 -1.86 17.57 -2.12
CA PHE A 26 -3.18 17.41 -1.50
C PHE A 26 -3.05 17.51 0.01
N LYS A 27 -3.92 18.27 0.65
CA LYS A 27 -3.91 18.47 2.11
C LYS A 27 -5.30 18.38 2.69
N ASN A 28 -5.42 17.73 3.86
CA ASN A 28 -6.63 17.72 4.66
C ASN A 28 -7.86 17.20 3.91
N LEU A 29 -7.70 16.18 3.08
CA LEU A 29 -8.74 15.58 2.27
C LEU A 29 -9.01 14.14 2.71
N THR A 30 -10.24 13.71 2.52
CA THR A 30 -10.62 12.29 2.55
C THR A 30 -10.94 11.85 1.13
N ILE A 31 -10.28 10.77 0.71
CA ILE A 31 -10.53 10.07 -0.56
C ILE A 31 -10.98 8.66 -0.20
N GLU A 32 -12.14 8.27 -0.65
CA GLU A 32 -12.74 6.98 -0.30
C GLU A 32 -13.33 6.29 -1.53
N ASN A 33 -13.13 4.98 -1.63
CA ASN A 33 -13.96 4.11 -2.44
C ASN A 33 -14.66 3.13 -1.49
N ASN A 34 -15.96 3.29 -1.31
CA ASN A 34 -16.73 2.49 -0.35
C ASN A 34 -17.50 1.33 -1.00
N ALA A 35 -17.03 0.82 -2.14
CA ALA A 35 -17.65 -0.28 -2.88
C ALA A 35 -17.77 -1.61 -2.10
N ALA A 36 -17.65 -1.58 -0.79
CA ALA A 36 -17.63 -2.74 0.08
C ALA A 36 -16.54 -3.77 -0.34
N GLN A 37 -16.72 -5.04 0.02
CA GLN A 37 -15.74 -6.10 -0.31
C GLN A 37 -16.21 -6.89 -1.55
N LEU A 38 -16.58 -6.18 -2.61
CA LEU A 38 -17.14 -6.77 -3.84
C LEU A 38 -16.07 -7.08 -4.90
N GLY A 39 -14.81 -6.73 -4.63
CA GLY A 39 -13.66 -6.92 -5.53
C GLY A 39 -12.68 -5.77 -5.40
N GLN A 40 -11.76 -5.66 -6.34
CA GLN A 40 -10.81 -4.56 -6.41
C GLN A 40 -11.55 -3.23 -6.62
N ALA A 41 -11.24 -2.24 -5.81
CA ALA A 41 -11.89 -0.92 -5.84
C ALA A 41 -10.91 0.17 -5.36
N VAL A 42 -10.33 0.88 -6.32
CA VAL A 42 -9.29 1.87 -6.06
C VAL A 42 -9.92 3.17 -5.55
N ALA A 43 -9.44 3.70 -4.43
CA ALA A 43 -9.79 5.04 -3.98
C ALA A 43 -8.91 6.09 -4.68
N LEU A 44 -7.58 5.89 -4.62
CA LEU A 44 -6.61 6.81 -5.20
C LEU A 44 -5.75 6.10 -6.25
N HIS A 45 -5.75 6.61 -7.48
CA HIS A 45 -4.89 6.19 -8.59
C HIS A 45 -3.94 7.34 -8.97
N THR A 46 -2.64 7.12 -8.91
CA THR A 46 -1.64 8.13 -9.27
C THR A 46 -0.84 7.71 -10.50
N GLU A 47 -0.61 8.65 -11.42
CA GLU A 47 0.28 8.49 -12.58
C GLU A 47 1.35 9.60 -12.62
N GLY A 48 1.13 10.71 -11.90
CA GLY A 48 2.04 11.86 -11.85
C GLY A 48 3.27 11.63 -10.96
N ASP A 49 4.30 12.44 -11.18
CA ASP A 49 5.51 12.47 -10.37
C ASP A 49 5.49 13.62 -9.36
N ARG A 50 6.19 13.46 -8.23
CA ARG A 50 6.30 14.45 -7.14
C ARG A 50 4.94 14.88 -6.57
N LEU A 51 4.08 13.89 -6.31
CA LEU A 51 2.81 14.09 -5.63
C LEU A 51 3.00 14.01 -4.12
N LYS A 52 2.32 14.89 -3.40
CA LYS A 52 2.34 14.92 -1.93
C LYS A 52 0.92 14.84 -1.38
N PHE A 53 0.73 14.00 -0.39
CA PHE A 53 -0.50 13.84 0.37
C PHE A 53 -0.19 14.09 1.84
N ILE A 54 -0.69 15.18 2.40
CA ILE A 54 -0.39 15.64 3.76
C ILE A 54 -1.67 15.67 4.58
N ASN A 55 -1.68 14.98 5.72
CA ASN A 55 -2.84 14.90 6.61
C ASN A 55 -4.12 14.50 5.86
N CYS A 56 -4.02 13.48 5.01
CA CYS A 56 -5.14 12.94 4.23
C CYS A 56 -5.62 11.61 4.82
N ARG A 57 -6.88 11.29 4.57
CA ARG A 57 -7.45 9.96 4.82
C ARG A 57 -7.74 9.29 3.49
N ILE A 58 -7.19 8.09 3.28
CA ILE A 58 -7.41 7.32 2.05
C ILE A 58 -8.00 5.99 2.43
N LEU A 59 -9.27 5.82 2.12
CA LEU A 59 -10.13 4.76 2.66
C LEU A 59 -10.62 3.84 1.54
N GLY A 60 -10.55 2.53 1.79
CA GLY A 60 -11.02 1.55 0.83
C GLY A 60 -11.04 0.13 1.39
N ASN A 61 -11.04 -0.82 0.50
CA ASN A 61 -10.99 -2.25 0.81
C ASN A 61 -9.84 -2.91 0.04
N GLN A 62 -10.11 -3.79 -0.92
CA GLN A 62 -9.04 -4.33 -1.76
C GLN A 62 -8.56 -3.27 -2.76
N ASP A 63 -7.24 -3.08 -2.85
CA ASP A 63 -6.59 -2.21 -3.83
C ASP A 63 -6.86 -0.70 -3.59
N THR A 64 -6.84 -0.22 -2.34
CA THR A 64 -7.18 1.17 -1.99
C THR A 64 -6.33 2.22 -2.73
N ILE A 65 -5.00 2.06 -2.76
CA ILE A 65 -4.07 2.99 -3.43
C ILE A 65 -3.32 2.26 -4.54
N TYR A 66 -3.51 2.69 -5.78
CA TYR A 66 -2.70 2.29 -6.91
C TYR A 66 -1.70 3.38 -7.30
N THR A 67 -0.41 3.06 -7.21
CA THR A 67 0.70 3.94 -7.60
C THR A 67 1.16 3.57 -9.00
N GLY A 68 0.49 4.09 -10.05
CA GLY A 68 0.49 3.52 -11.40
C GLY A 68 1.78 3.65 -12.19
N ALA A 69 2.42 4.79 -12.22
CA ALA A 69 3.55 5.03 -13.10
C ALA A 69 4.89 4.60 -12.51
N LYS A 70 5.71 3.92 -13.33
CA LYS A 70 7.09 3.56 -12.98
C LYS A 70 7.95 4.82 -12.83
N PHE A 71 8.91 4.77 -11.92
CA PHE A 71 9.91 5.83 -11.67
C PHE A 71 9.34 7.16 -11.22
N THR A 72 8.06 7.23 -10.83
CA THR A 72 7.46 8.39 -10.18
C THR A 72 7.68 8.36 -8.67
N ARG A 73 7.58 9.53 -8.05
CA ARG A 73 7.86 9.75 -6.64
C ARG A 73 6.64 10.30 -5.94
N LEU A 74 6.25 9.64 -4.86
CA LEU A 74 5.09 9.99 -4.06
C LEU A 74 5.52 10.19 -2.61
N TYR A 75 4.85 11.09 -1.91
CA TYR A 75 5.06 11.35 -0.50
C TYR A 75 3.75 11.45 0.25
N PHE A 76 3.58 10.56 1.22
CA PHE A 76 2.43 10.54 2.13
C PHE A 76 2.94 10.87 3.53
N LYS A 77 2.45 11.95 4.13
CA LYS A 77 2.83 12.37 5.47
C LYS A 77 1.61 12.59 6.35
N ASP A 78 1.68 12.09 7.59
CA ASP A 78 0.62 12.23 8.58
C ASP A 78 -0.76 11.74 8.06
N CYS A 79 -0.77 10.71 7.23
CA CYS A 79 -1.97 10.17 6.60
C CYS A 79 -2.53 8.97 7.38
N TYR A 80 -3.84 8.79 7.27
CA TYR A 80 -4.52 7.56 7.64
C TYR A 80 -4.89 6.79 6.37
N ILE A 81 -4.47 5.54 6.28
CA ILE A 81 -4.70 4.69 5.10
C ILE A 81 -5.26 3.34 5.57
N ASP A 82 -6.38 2.92 5.03
CA ASP A 82 -6.96 1.62 5.36
C ASP A 82 -7.28 0.76 4.14
N GLY A 83 -7.44 -0.53 4.41
CA GLY A 83 -7.85 -1.48 3.39
C GLY A 83 -7.88 -2.92 3.89
N THR A 84 -8.15 -3.83 2.97
CA THR A 84 -8.19 -5.27 3.23
C THR A 84 -7.03 -6.02 2.59
N THR A 85 -6.97 -6.09 1.26
CA THR A 85 -6.01 -6.88 0.50
C THR A 85 -5.23 -5.98 -0.44
N ASP A 86 -3.89 -6.10 -0.42
CA ASP A 86 -3.00 -5.40 -1.36
C ASP A 86 -3.33 -3.90 -1.45
N PHE A 87 -3.70 -3.30 -0.32
CA PHE A 87 -4.34 -1.99 -0.35
C PHE A 87 -3.39 -0.83 -0.62
N ILE A 88 -2.09 -1.09 -0.75
CA ILE A 88 -1.09 -0.19 -1.32
C ILE A 88 -0.30 -0.98 -2.36
N PHE A 89 -0.51 -0.69 -3.65
CA PHE A 89 0.07 -1.50 -4.71
C PHE A 89 0.52 -0.67 -5.91
N GLY A 90 1.49 -1.18 -6.68
CA GLY A 90 2.00 -0.54 -7.88
C GLY A 90 3.52 -0.39 -7.95
N PRO A 91 4.04 0.26 -9.02
CA PRO A 91 5.47 0.30 -9.34
C PRO A 91 6.23 1.53 -8.86
N SER A 92 5.57 2.58 -8.33
CA SER A 92 6.21 3.85 -7.99
C SER A 92 7.16 3.75 -6.80
N THR A 93 8.02 4.75 -6.64
CA THR A 93 8.70 5.02 -5.37
C THR A 93 7.80 5.87 -4.49
N ALA A 94 7.45 5.40 -3.30
CA ALA A 94 6.58 6.13 -2.38
C ALA A 94 7.14 6.09 -0.95
N LEU A 95 7.28 7.27 -0.34
CA LEU A 95 7.60 7.42 1.08
C LEU A 95 6.31 7.68 1.86
N PHE A 96 6.05 6.83 2.84
CA PHE A 96 5.00 6.99 3.84
C PHE A 96 5.67 7.35 5.16
N GLU A 97 5.48 8.56 5.64
CA GLU A 97 6.09 9.06 6.86
C GLU A 97 5.03 9.43 7.90
N ASN A 98 5.20 8.91 9.11
CA ASN A 98 4.29 9.17 10.23
C ASN A 98 2.82 8.87 9.89
N CYS A 99 2.56 7.83 9.12
CA CYS A 99 1.22 7.42 8.71
C CYS A 99 0.68 6.31 9.62
N MET A 100 -0.64 6.27 9.77
CA MET A 100 -1.34 5.12 10.31
C MET A 100 -1.83 4.24 9.17
N ILE A 101 -1.41 2.97 9.16
CA ILE A 101 -1.76 1.97 8.16
C ILE A 101 -2.65 0.93 8.84
N HIS A 102 -3.92 0.88 8.46
CA HIS A 102 -4.92 0.11 9.17
C HIS A 102 -5.48 -1.06 8.34
N SER A 103 -5.30 -2.27 8.84
CA SER A 103 -5.77 -3.49 8.18
C SER A 103 -7.17 -3.86 8.67
N LYS A 104 -8.11 -3.95 7.75
CA LYS A 104 -9.51 -4.30 8.05
C LYS A 104 -9.80 -5.80 7.94
N ARG A 105 -8.83 -6.60 7.46
CA ARG A 105 -8.98 -8.04 7.25
C ARG A 105 -7.63 -8.75 7.29
N ASN A 106 -7.65 -10.06 7.59
CA ASN A 106 -6.48 -10.94 7.41
C ASN A 106 -6.10 -11.01 5.94
N SER A 107 -5.00 -10.39 5.55
CA SER A 107 -4.51 -10.34 4.18
C SER A 107 -3.12 -9.68 4.09
N TYR A 108 -2.89 -8.78 3.13
CA TYR A 108 -1.60 -8.19 2.81
C TYR A 108 -1.71 -6.67 2.74
N VAL A 109 -0.74 -5.95 3.34
CA VAL A 109 -0.70 -4.49 3.30
C VAL A 109 -0.26 -4.02 1.90
N THR A 110 0.89 -4.50 1.44
CA THR A 110 1.47 -4.04 0.17
C THR A 110 1.53 -5.13 -0.89
N ALA A 111 1.40 -4.70 -2.16
CA ALA A 111 1.68 -5.51 -3.34
C ALA A 111 2.51 -4.70 -4.34
N ALA A 112 3.79 -4.52 -4.04
CA ALA A 112 4.69 -3.74 -4.88
C ALA A 112 4.99 -4.45 -6.21
N SER A 113 5.15 -3.64 -7.26
CA SER A 113 5.61 -4.09 -8.58
C SER A 113 6.80 -3.27 -9.08
N THR A 114 7.67 -2.91 -8.16
CA THR A 114 8.83 -2.06 -8.37
C THR A 114 9.70 -2.59 -9.51
N PRO A 115 10.06 -1.78 -10.52
CA PRO A 115 10.97 -2.20 -11.57
C PRO A 115 12.35 -2.61 -11.02
N LYS A 116 13.02 -3.53 -11.71
CA LYS A 116 14.36 -3.97 -11.35
C LYS A 116 15.35 -2.81 -11.23
N GLU A 117 15.25 -1.86 -12.14
CA GLU A 117 16.13 -0.70 -12.28
C GLU A 117 15.81 0.41 -11.27
N ALA A 118 14.65 0.38 -10.64
CA ALA A 118 14.30 1.38 -9.63
C ALA A 118 15.10 1.13 -8.35
N LYS A 119 15.78 2.17 -7.90
CA LYS A 119 16.61 2.10 -6.68
C LYS A 119 15.78 1.87 -5.42
N TYR A 120 14.58 2.44 -5.37
CA TYR A 120 13.65 2.37 -4.24
C TYR A 120 12.23 2.05 -4.72
N GLY A 121 11.44 1.45 -3.85
CA GLY A 121 10.01 1.24 -4.01
C GLY A 121 9.23 1.89 -2.87
N TYR A 122 8.51 1.12 -2.09
CA TYR A 122 7.78 1.61 -0.93
C TYR A 122 8.68 1.69 0.31
N ILE A 123 8.63 2.82 1.00
CA ILE A 123 9.35 3.06 2.25
C ILE A 123 8.34 3.59 3.27
N PHE A 124 8.13 2.83 4.33
CA PHE A 124 7.33 3.22 5.49
C PHE A 124 8.27 3.61 6.62
N LYS A 125 8.21 4.87 7.05
CA LYS A 125 9.07 5.42 8.10
C LYS A 125 8.23 6.00 9.21
N HIS A 126 8.53 5.61 10.45
CA HIS A 126 7.81 6.06 11.65
C HIS A 126 6.29 5.85 11.54
N CYS A 127 5.85 4.84 10.80
CA CYS A 127 4.44 4.51 10.66
C CYS A 127 3.96 3.61 11.79
N LYS A 128 2.65 3.64 12.03
CA LYS A 128 1.99 2.73 12.96
C LYS A 128 1.06 1.80 12.19
N LEU A 129 1.26 0.49 12.32
CA LEU A 129 0.41 -0.54 11.72
C LEU A 129 -0.59 -1.02 12.76
N THR A 130 -1.87 -0.89 12.44
CA THR A 130 -3.00 -1.28 13.30
C THR A 130 -3.98 -2.16 12.55
N ALA A 131 -4.91 -2.77 13.26
CA ALA A 131 -5.94 -3.59 12.62
C ALA A 131 -7.27 -3.54 13.37
N GLU A 132 -8.34 -3.92 12.67
CA GLU A 132 -9.66 -4.16 13.28
C GLU A 132 -9.61 -5.27 14.31
N PRO A 133 -10.51 -5.25 15.32
CA PRO A 133 -10.64 -6.35 16.28
C PRO A 133 -10.85 -7.70 15.58
N GLY A 134 -10.07 -8.71 15.99
CA GLY A 134 -10.14 -10.06 15.41
C GLY A 134 -9.27 -10.28 14.17
N VAL A 135 -8.61 -9.25 13.66
CA VAL A 135 -7.60 -9.38 12.60
C VAL A 135 -6.25 -9.72 13.25
N ASP A 136 -5.66 -10.85 12.88
CA ASP A 136 -4.47 -11.42 13.51
C ASP A 136 -3.47 -12.09 12.54
N LYS A 137 -3.75 -12.06 11.23
CA LYS A 137 -2.93 -12.72 10.19
C LYS A 137 -2.71 -11.79 9.00
N VAL A 138 -1.92 -10.74 9.19
CA VAL A 138 -1.59 -9.77 8.16
C VAL A 138 -0.12 -9.87 7.81
N TYR A 139 0.19 -9.94 6.51
CA TYR A 139 1.54 -9.81 5.99
C TYR A 139 1.85 -8.36 5.66
N LEU A 140 3.09 -7.92 5.88
CA LEU A 140 3.58 -6.60 5.47
C LEU A 140 3.49 -6.41 3.95
N GLY A 141 3.63 -7.50 3.20
CA GLY A 141 3.42 -7.47 1.76
C GLY A 141 3.70 -8.78 1.05
N ARG A 142 3.37 -8.76 -0.23
CA ARG A 142 3.70 -9.80 -1.19
C ARG A 142 4.10 -9.19 -2.54
N PRO A 143 5.02 -9.81 -3.31
CA PRO A 143 5.53 -9.21 -4.55
C PRO A 143 4.56 -9.43 -5.70
N TRP A 144 3.88 -8.38 -6.15
CA TRP A 144 3.02 -8.47 -7.34
C TRP A 144 3.84 -8.76 -8.62
N ARG A 145 5.08 -8.26 -8.65
CA ARG A 145 6.04 -8.57 -9.72
C ARG A 145 7.41 -8.88 -9.11
N PRO A 146 8.31 -9.56 -9.85
CA PRO A 146 9.71 -9.70 -9.45
C PRO A 146 10.34 -8.34 -9.16
N TYR A 147 11.32 -8.32 -8.25
CA TYR A 147 12.04 -7.13 -7.80
C TYR A 147 11.20 -6.13 -6.96
N ALA A 148 10.01 -6.50 -6.54
CA ALA A 148 9.21 -5.70 -5.60
C ALA A 148 10.08 -5.23 -4.42
N TYR A 149 9.98 -3.94 -4.10
CA TYR A 149 10.76 -3.32 -3.02
C TYR A 149 9.82 -2.73 -1.97
N THR A 150 9.96 -3.15 -0.73
CA THR A 150 9.24 -2.55 0.40
C THR A 150 10.12 -2.58 1.65
N LEU A 151 10.26 -1.43 2.30
CA LEU A 151 11.01 -1.24 3.54
C LEU A 151 10.12 -0.65 4.62
N PHE A 152 10.07 -1.30 5.78
CA PHE A 152 9.53 -0.73 7.01
C PHE A 152 10.69 -0.36 7.95
N ILE A 153 10.81 0.92 8.29
CA ILE A 153 11.89 1.45 9.10
C ILE A 153 11.34 2.26 10.28
N GLU A 154 11.76 1.89 11.49
CA GLU A 154 11.38 2.58 12.73
C GLU A 154 9.85 2.70 12.89
N CYS A 155 9.12 1.66 12.45
CA CYS A 155 7.66 1.57 12.55
C CYS A 155 7.23 0.83 13.82
N GLU A 156 6.02 1.11 14.28
CA GLU A 156 5.35 0.34 15.31
C GLU A 156 4.43 -0.70 14.64
N LEU A 157 4.78 -1.98 14.74
CA LEU A 157 4.03 -3.08 14.13
C LEU A 157 3.13 -3.73 15.18
N GLY A 158 1.81 -3.69 14.95
CA GLY A 158 0.83 -4.31 15.84
C GLY A 158 0.88 -5.85 15.77
N LYS A 159 0.36 -6.50 16.81
CA LYS A 159 0.33 -7.98 16.96
C LYS A 159 -0.34 -8.76 15.84
N HIS A 160 -1.08 -8.08 14.97
CA HIS A 160 -1.73 -8.68 13.80
C HIS A 160 -0.75 -9.05 12.68
N ILE A 161 0.48 -8.50 12.71
CA ILE A 161 1.51 -8.85 11.73
C ILE A 161 2.05 -10.25 12.06
N VAL A 162 2.02 -11.13 11.05
CA VAL A 162 2.51 -12.51 11.21
C VAL A 162 4.04 -12.56 11.38
N PRO A 163 4.60 -13.52 12.14
CA PRO A 163 6.05 -13.63 12.33
C PRO A 163 6.86 -13.74 11.04
N ALA A 164 6.27 -14.33 9.98
CA ALA A 164 6.93 -14.42 8.69
C ALA A 164 7.12 -13.05 7.99
N GLY A 165 6.37 -12.03 8.41
CA GLY A 165 6.39 -10.69 7.84
C GLY A 165 5.92 -10.62 6.39
N TRP A 166 6.44 -11.48 5.52
CA TRP A 166 6.29 -11.42 4.07
C TRP A 166 5.74 -12.71 3.47
N HIS A 167 5.07 -12.60 2.33
CA HIS A 167 4.55 -13.73 1.57
C HIS A 167 5.13 -13.70 0.14
N ASN A 168 5.42 -14.89 -0.41
CA ASN A 168 6.08 -15.01 -1.72
C ASN A 168 5.12 -15.07 -2.93
N TRP A 169 3.82 -14.80 -2.71
CA TRP A 169 2.76 -14.94 -3.73
C TRP A 169 2.62 -16.38 -4.28
N GLY A 170 3.01 -17.39 -3.51
CA GLY A 170 3.01 -18.79 -3.96
C GLY A 170 4.04 -19.12 -5.04
N LYS A 171 5.11 -18.30 -5.16
CA LYS A 171 6.16 -18.47 -6.15
C LYS A 171 7.53 -18.39 -5.49
N GLN A 172 8.26 -19.52 -5.45
CA GLN A 172 9.60 -19.59 -4.86
C GLN A 172 10.58 -18.59 -5.48
N SER A 173 10.51 -18.37 -6.80
CA SER A 173 11.39 -17.42 -7.51
C SER A 173 11.23 -15.97 -7.03
N ASN A 174 10.13 -15.62 -6.38
CA ASN A 174 9.97 -14.30 -5.82
C ASN A 174 10.86 -14.05 -4.60
N GLU A 175 11.24 -15.10 -3.87
CA GLU A 175 12.13 -14.98 -2.71
C GLU A 175 13.56 -14.58 -3.12
N GLU A 176 13.97 -14.92 -4.34
CA GLU A 176 15.28 -14.56 -4.89
C GLU A 176 15.34 -13.12 -5.38
N THR A 177 14.21 -12.54 -5.78
CA THR A 177 14.16 -11.23 -6.43
C THR A 177 13.55 -10.13 -5.58
N ALA A 178 12.68 -10.45 -4.62
CA ALA A 178 12.04 -9.46 -3.76
C ALA A 178 13.07 -8.73 -2.89
N ARG A 179 12.92 -7.42 -2.78
CA ARG A 179 13.77 -6.53 -1.99
C ARG A 179 12.98 -6.05 -0.78
N TYR A 180 12.71 -6.97 0.15
CA TYR A 180 11.92 -6.73 1.34
C TYR A 180 12.81 -6.57 2.56
N MET A 181 12.58 -5.52 3.35
CA MET A 181 13.44 -5.16 4.46
C MET A 181 12.64 -4.61 5.64
N GLU A 182 13.15 -4.90 6.82
CA GLU A 182 12.70 -4.34 8.08
C GLU A 182 13.90 -3.80 8.86
N TYR A 183 13.74 -2.63 9.49
CA TYR A 183 14.82 -2.03 10.26
C TYR A 183 14.30 -1.27 11.48
N LYS A 184 14.78 -1.67 12.66
CA LYS A 184 14.46 -1.03 13.96
C LYS A 184 12.97 -0.84 14.22
N ASN A 185 12.12 -1.73 13.71
CA ASN A 185 10.70 -1.72 14.05
C ASN A 185 10.49 -2.13 15.50
N THR A 186 9.37 -1.71 16.09
CA THR A 186 8.94 -1.99 17.45
C THR A 186 7.51 -2.53 17.47
N GLY A 187 7.03 -2.94 18.64
CA GLY A 187 5.69 -3.50 18.81
C GLY A 187 5.66 -5.03 18.73
N GLU A 188 4.50 -5.63 19.04
CA GLU A 188 4.36 -7.09 19.16
C GLU A 188 4.49 -7.82 17.81
N GLY A 189 4.33 -7.13 16.67
CA GLY A 189 4.51 -7.69 15.34
C GLY A 189 5.90 -7.48 14.75
N ALA A 190 6.83 -6.84 15.48
CA ALA A 190 8.21 -6.66 15.04
C ALA A 190 9.05 -7.87 15.42
N ASN A 191 9.84 -8.37 14.48
CA ASN A 191 10.81 -9.47 14.66
C ASN A 191 12.25 -8.96 14.70
#